data_914a82bf7b39b1cc7ace2a621df5138d
#
_entry.id   914a82bf7b39b1cc7ace2a621df5138d
#
_cell.length_a   1.000
_cell.length_b   1.000
_cell.length_c   1.000
_cell.angle_alpha   90.00
_cell.angle_beta   90.00
_cell.angle_gamma   90.00
#
_symmetry.space_group_name_H-M   'P 1'
#
loop_
_entity.id
_entity.type
_entity.pdbx_description
1 polymer ?
#
loop_
_entity_poly.entity_id
_entity_poly.type
_entity_poly.pdbx_seq_one_letter_code
_entity_poly.pdbx_strand_id
1 'polypeptide(L)'
;MSSKTMRGGLLGIVLAAGLLGCARQETGWKDRSKHYVQFVTVDKDVQLEVLDWGGVGRPVVLLAGFGNSAHVFDEFAEKLRETNHVYGITRRGFGSSSHPASGYDVQRLALDILSVLDALNIKSPVLAGHSYAGNEMTILGGRSDRIAGLVFMDALIDPTYDWSERNAVQGRFPGERFPTPHVPRGETNPSFEEYLAWQRLGRKDPLPESEIHATWETTPNGRMGMPRTTPAVRAAITAGTPKPQYSSINIPSLAFVAYPIAVEEQLKDYEIKTADERKAVEDLYAADQKYLKEFTENFERNVPDARLLRMVGARHYIFISNESDVLYEMRRFIGRLPE
;
A
#
# COMPACT_ATOMS: atom_id res chain seq x y z
N MET A 1 -41.67 82.55 2.65
CA MET A 1 -41.56 82.51 1.23
C MET A 1 -40.48 81.54 0.86
N SER A 2 -40.85 80.56 0.15
CA SER A 2 -40.20 79.22 0.11
C SER A 2 -39.03 79.18 -0.90
N SER A 3 -37.88 78.73 -0.46
CA SER A 3 -36.74 78.36 -1.30
C SER A 3 -36.70 76.84 -1.48
N LYS A 4 -36.88 76.39 -2.73
CA LYS A 4 -36.71 74.96 -3.09
C LYS A 4 -35.28 74.75 -3.51
N THR A 5 -34.58 73.92 -2.73
CA THR A 5 -33.25 73.39 -3.04
C THR A 5 -33.37 72.19 -3.96
N MET A 6 -32.76 72.28 -5.16
CA MET A 6 -32.61 71.16 -6.06
C MET A 6 -31.39 70.28 -5.62
N ARG A 7 -31.59 69.04 -5.37
CA ARG A 7 -30.53 68.04 -5.16
C ARG A 7 -30.20 67.40 -6.51
N GLY A 8 -28.95 67.65 -6.97
CA GLY A 8 -28.40 66.94 -8.09
C GLY A 8 -27.98 65.55 -7.74
N GLY A 9 -28.49 64.54 -8.42
CA GLY A 9 -28.05 63.15 -8.31
C GLY A 9 -26.83 62.92 -9.17
N LEU A 10 -25.72 62.51 -8.53
CA LEU A 10 -24.57 61.96 -9.22
C LEU A 10 -24.83 60.48 -9.61
N LEU A 11 -24.86 60.23 -10.91
CA LEU A 11 -24.94 58.87 -11.45
C LEU A 11 -23.52 58.26 -11.39
N GLY A 12 -23.26 57.40 -10.45
CA GLY A 12 -22.03 56.62 -10.35
C GLY A 12 -22.02 55.49 -11.38
N ILE A 13 -21.17 55.61 -12.39
CA ILE A 13 -20.88 54.50 -13.31
C ILE A 13 -19.98 53.49 -12.59
N VAL A 14 -20.53 52.35 -12.24
CA VAL A 14 -19.77 51.21 -11.74
C VAL A 14 -19.17 50.48 -12.96
N LEU A 15 -17.90 50.69 -13.22
CA LEU A 15 -17.14 49.83 -14.13
C LEU A 15 -16.97 48.44 -13.49
N ALA A 16 -17.73 47.46 -13.98
CA ALA A 16 -17.48 46.05 -13.69
C ALA A 16 -16.21 45.62 -14.43
N ALA A 17 -15.09 45.58 -13.70
CA ALA A 17 -13.89 44.93 -14.17
C ALA A 17 -14.16 43.41 -14.24
N GLY A 18 -14.41 42.95 -15.47
CA GLY A 18 -14.49 41.51 -15.74
C GLY A 18 -13.15 40.85 -15.43
N LEU A 19 -13.11 40.14 -14.33
CA LEU A 19 -12.05 39.14 -14.07
C LEU A 19 -12.22 38.03 -15.11
N LEU A 20 -11.52 38.15 -16.22
CA LEU A 20 -11.18 36.99 -17.07
C LEU A 20 -10.32 36.05 -16.24
N GLY A 21 -10.99 35.19 -15.46
CA GLY A 21 -10.39 34.04 -14.87
C GLY A 21 -9.89 33.17 -16.02
N CYS A 22 -8.58 33.21 -16.28
CA CYS A 22 -7.94 32.18 -17.06
C CYS A 22 -8.26 30.83 -16.37
N ALA A 23 -9.24 30.12 -16.91
CA ALA A 23 -9.45 28.71 -16.55
C ALA A 23 -8.14 28.01 -16.95
N ARG A 24 -7.27 27.77 -15.95
CA ARG A 24 -6.16 26.90 -16.09
C ARG A 24 -6.77 25.56 -16.50
N GLN A 25 -6.63 25.18 -17.76
CA GLN A 25 -6.94 23.81 -18.15
C GLN A 25 -6.13 22.92 -17.23
N GLU A 26 -6.81 22.22 -16.32
CA GLU A 26 -6.22 21.15 -15.56
C GLU A 26 -5.89 20.03 -16.55
N THR A 27 -4.71 20.11 -17.15
CA THR A 27 -4.12 19.07 -18.01
C THR A 27 -3.46 17.97 -17.16
N GLY A 28 -3.95 17.79 -15.93
CA GLY A 28 -3.42 16.79 -14.99
C GLY A 28 -4.15 15.46 -15.14
N TRP A 29 -3.45 14.37 -14.89
CA TRP A 29 -4.04 13.06 -14.69
C TRP A 29 -5.15 13.14 -13.62
N LYS A 30 -6.25 12.42 -13.83
CA LYS A 30 -7.35 12.31 -12.86
C LYS A 30 -7.55 10.85 -12.51
N ASP A 31 -7.60 10.56 -11.23
CA ASP A 31 -7.99 9.24 -10.74
C ASP A 31 -9.41 8.92 -11.20
N ARG A 32 -9.57 7.73 -11.81
CA ARG A 32 -10.85 7.20 -12.29
C ARG A 32 -11.29 5.98 -11.51
N SER A 33 -10.55 5.63 -10.46
CA SER A 33 -10.89 4.52 -9.57
C SER A 33 -12.20 4.79 -8.86
N LYS A 34 -12.95 3.75 -8.57
CA LYS A 34 -14.30 3.86 -8.02
C LYS A 34 -14.28 3.86 -6.49
N HIS A 35 -13.55 4.76 -5.91
CA HIS A 35 -13.54 4.98 -4.47
C HIS A 35 -13.86 6.44 -4.13
N TYR A 36 -14.33 6.67 -2.92
CA TYR A 36 -14.40 7.98 -2.31
C TYR A 36 -13.15 8.22 -1.46
N VAL A 37 -12.53 9.40 -1.61
CA VAL A 37 -11.36 9.80 -0.82
C VAL A 37 -11.81 10.68 0.33
N GLN A 38 -11.37 10.35 1.55
CA GLN A 38 -11.57 11.18 2.73
C GLN A 38 -10.27 11.26 3.55
N PHE A 39 -10.13 12.33 4.34
CA PHE A 39 -9.01 12.52 5.23
C PHE A 39 -9.47 12.45 6.68
N VAL A 40 -8.87 11.53 7.44
CA VAL A 40 -9.22 11.30 8.85
C VAL A 40 -8.09 11.80 9.74
N THR A 41 -8.42 12.69 10.68
CA THR A 41 -7.47 13.17 11.69
C THR A 41 -7.23 12.08 12.72
N VAL A 42 -5.98 11.64 12.85
CA VAL A 42 -5.57 10.54 13.75
C VAL A 42 -4.66 11.01 14.88
N ASP A 43 -4.10 12.20 14.75
CA ASP A 43 -3.22 12.84 15.74
C ASP A 43 -3.26 14.36 15.52
N LYS A 44 -2.63 15.14 16.42
CA LYS A 44 -2.52 16.59 16.23
C LYS A 44 -1.83 16.89 14.89
N ASP A 45 -2.53 17.60 14.02
CA ASP A 45 -2.06 18.02 12.69
C ASP A 45 -1.66 16.85 11.76
N VAL A 46 -2.15 15.62 12.02
CA VAL A 46 -1.91 14.43 11.20
C VAL A 46 -3.21 13.88 10.68
N GLN A 47 -3.36 13.87 9.37
CA GLN A 47 -4.49 13.29 8.66
C GLN A 47 -4.02 12.13 7.79
N LEU A 48 -4.78 11.05 7.78
CA LEU A 48 -4.58 9.93 6.87
C LEU A 48 -5.61 9.95 5.75
N GLU A 49 -5.14 9.69 4.55
CA GLU A 49 -5.98 9.39 3.41
C GLU A 49 -6.64 8.03 3.62
N VAL A 50 -7.95 8.00 3.48
CA VAL A 50 -8.75 6.79 3.54
C VAL A 50 -9.58 6.70 2.27
N LEU A 51 -9.45 5.58 1.57
CA LEU A 51 -10.25 5.25 0.41
C LEU A 51 -11.44 4.39 0.86
N ASP A 52 -12.64 4.73 0.38
CA ASP A 52 -13.87 3.99 0.63
C ASP A 52 -14.44 3.53 -0.72
N TRP A 53 -14.32 2.23 -1.02
CA TRP A 53 -14.90 1.63 -2.21
C TRP A 53 -16.38 1.27 -2.02
N GLY A 54 -16.93 1.45 -0.82
CA GLY A 54 -18.31 1.07 -0.50
C GLY A 54 -18.50 -0.44 -0.43
N GLY A 55 -19.69 -0.88 -0.77
CA GLY A 55 -20.12 -2.26 -0.65
C GLY A 55 -21.02 -2.49 0.57
N VAL A 56 -21.43 -3.74 0.77
CA VAL A 56 -22.31 -4.15 1.88
C VAL A 56 -21.73 -5.39 2.57
N GLY A 57 -22.06 -5.58 3.83
CA GLY A 57 -21.59 -6.68 4.65
C GLY A 57 -20.48 -6.26 5.63
N ARG A 58 -19.73 -7.23 6.14
CA ARG A 58 -18.68 -6.98 7.13
C ARG A 58 -17.61 -6.03 6.59
N PRO A 59 -17.23 -4.99 7.34
CA PRO A 59 -16.14 -4.10 6.92
C PRO A 59 -14.82 -4.85 6.77
N VAL A 60 -14.10 -4.54 5.70
CA VAL A 60 -12.70 -4.96 5.47
C VAL A 60 -11.86 -3.70 5.32
N VAL A 61 -10.78 -3.61 6.09
CA VAL A 61 -9.83 -2.51 6.02
C VAL A 61 -8.53 -3.02 5.43
N LEU A 62 -8.20 -2.53 4.24
CA LEU A 62 -6.98 -2.88 3.51
C LEU A 62 -5.82 -1.98 3.95
N LEU A 63 -4.69 -2.59 4.30
CA LEU A 63 -3.49 -1.93 4.81
C LEU A 63 -2.31 -2.18 3.86
N ALA A 64 -1.79 -1.12 3.29
CA ALA A 64 -0.74 -1.21 2.28
C ALA A 64 0.64 -1.58 2.84
N GLY A 65 1.46 -2.20 2.00
CA GLY A 65 2.84 -2.54 2.29
C GLY A 65 3.77 -1.33 2.38
N PHE A 66 5.05 -1.61 2.58
CA PHE A 66 6.09 -0.59 2.68
C PHE A 66 6.38 0.00 1.29
N GLY A 67 6.10 1.29 1.14
CA GLY A 67 6.27 2.00 -0.13
C GLY A 67 4.99 2.20 -0.92
N ASN A 68 3.87 1.62 -0.48
CA ASN A 68 2.58 1.73 -1.14
C ASN A 68 1.63 2.66 -0.39
N SER A 69 0.65 3.19 -1.12
CA SER A 69 -0.56 3.82 -0.62
C SER A 69 -1.74 2.84 -0.70
N ALA A 70 -2.92 3.25 -0.23
CA ALA A 70 -4.12 2.43 -0.34
C ALA A 70 -4.57 2.19 -1.80
N HIS A 71 -4.16 3.04 -2.72
CA HIS A 71 -4.45 2.90 -4.15
C HIS A 71 -3.90 1.62 -4.79
N VAL A 72 -2.93 0.95 -4.13
CA VAL A 72 -2.42 -0.35 -4.59
C VAL A 72 -3.51 -1.42 -4.67
N PHE A 73 -4.62 -1.22 -3.96
CA PHE A 73 -5.74 -2.16 -3.90
C PHE A 73 -6.92 -1.80 -4.82
N ASP A 74 -6.84 -0.75 -5.63
CA ASP A 74 -7.99 -0.25 -6.40
C ASP A 74 -8.71 -1.33 -7.20
N GLU A 75 -7.97 -2.19 -7.91
CA GLU A 75 -8.56 -3.27 -8.70
C GLU A 75 -9.09 -4.42 -7.83
N PHE A 76 -8.35 -4.77 -6.78
CA PHE A 76 -8.71 -5.84 -5.84
C PHE A 76 -9.94 -5.48 -5.01
N ALA A 77 -9.99 -4.24 -4.50
CA ALA A 77 -11.08 -3.74 -3.67
C ALA A 77 -12.41 -3.69 -4.43
N GLU A 78 -12.40 -3.35 -5.73
CA GLU A 78 -13.61 -3.38 -6.58
C GLU A 78 -14.28 -4.76 -6.63
N LYS A 79 -13.50 -5.84 -6.54
CA LYS A 79 -14.03 -7.20 -6.51
C LYS A 79 -14.42 -7.62 -5.10
N LEU A 80 -13.65 -7.20 -4.08
CA LEU A 80 -13.94 -7.54 -2.70
C LEU A 80 -15.23 -6.85 -2.19
N ARG A 81 -15.53 -5.62 -2.67
CA ARG A 81 -16.75 -4.88 -2.30
C ARG A 81 -18.06 -5.54 -2.73
N GLU A 82 -18.02 -6.52 -3.59
CA GLU A 82 -19.23 -7.29 -3.95
C GLU A 82 -19.87 -7.98 -2.74
N THR A 83 -19.09 -8.30 -1.73
CA THR A 83 -19.53 -9.03 -0.52
C THR A 83 -19.20 -8.34 0.80
N ASN A 84 -18.43 -7.25 0.77
CA ASN A 84 -17.94 -6.55 1.94
C ASN A 84 -18.01 -5.03 1.75
N HIS A 85 -18.06 -4.25 2.83
CA HIS A 85 -17.75 -2.83 2.76
C HIS A 85 -16.23 -2.66 2.87
N VAL A 86 -15.60 -2.09 1.85
CA VAL A 86 -14.14 -2.08 1.75
C VAL A 86 -13.58 -0.68 1.94
N TYR A 87 -12.65 -0.55 2.88
CA TYR A 87 -11.86 0.64 3.13
C TYR A 87 -10.39 0.36 2.89
N GLY A 88 -9.60 1.39 2.57
CA GLY A 88 -8.15 1.32 2.52
C GLY A 88 -7.52 2.50 3.25
N ILE A 89 -6.47 2.27 4.02
CA ILE A 89 -5.78 3.32 4.77
C ILE A 89 -4.39 3.52 4.18
N THR A 90 -4.09 4.74 3.74
CA THR A 90 -2.73 5.16 3.41
C THR A 90 -2.02 5.59 4.69
N ARG A 91 -0.94 4.91 5.03
CA ARG A 91 -0.13 5.16 6.24
C ARG A 91 0.44 6.58 6.27
N ARG A 92 0.63 7.17 7.47
CA ARG A 92 1.38 8.43 7.62
C ARG A 92 2.75 8.35 6.93
N GLY A 93 3.15 9.43 6.26
CA GLY A 93 4.39 9.48 5.48
C GLY A 93 4.32 8.83 4.10
N PHE A 94 3.13 8.39 3.66
CA PHE A 94 2.90 7.79 2.35
C PHE A 94 1.76 8.49 1.60
N GLY A 95 1.80 8.45 0.27
CA GLY A 95 0.74 8.96 -0.60
C GLY A 95 0.34 10.39 -0.26
N SER A 96 -0.96 10.62 -0.10
CA SER A 96 -1.55 11.90 0.27
C SER A 96 -1.75 12.07 1.79
N SER A 97 -1.41 11.07 2.60
CA SER A 97 -1.43 11.20 4.06
C SER A 97 -0.39 12.19 4.54
N SER A 98 -0.60 12.79 5.72
CA SER A 98 0.35 13.72 6.34
C SER A 98 1.74 13.09 6.51
N HIS A 99 2.79 13.91 6.35
CA HIS A 99 4.19 13.55 6.51
C HIS A 99 4.78 14.26 7.77
N PRO A 100 4.38 13.85 8.99
CA PRO A 100 4.87 14.48 10.22
C PRO A 100 6.36 14.21 10.42
N ALA A 101 7.01 15.00 11.29
CA ALA A 101 8.43 14.83 11.60
C ALA A 101 8.74 13.60 12.46
N SER A 102 7.74 12.98 13.10
CA SER A 102 7.89 11.84 14.02
C SER A 102 6.64 10.97 14.09
N GLY A 103 6.65 9.91 14.92
CA GLY A 103 5.53 9.02 15.12
C GLY A 103 5.49 7.90 14.08
N TYR A 104 6.65 7.36 13.74
CA TYR A 104 6.81 6.32 12.73
C TYR A 104 7.12 4.93 13.33
N ASP A 105 7.04 4.80 14.67
CA ASP A 105 7.13 3.48 15.28
C ASP A 105 5.84 2.66 15.07
N VAL A 106 5.95 1.34 15.07
CA VAL A 106 4.85 0.43 14.75
C VAL A 106 3.67 0.56 15.70
N GLN A 107 3.91 0.95 16.97
CA GLN A 107 2.83 1.16 17.94
C GLN A 107 1.98 2.37 17.55
N ARG A 108 2.63 3.49 17.14
CA ARG A 108 1.91 4.68 16.67
C ARG A 108 1.16 4.38 15.37
N LEU A 109 1.79 3.66 14.43
CA LEU A 109 1.14 3.27 13.18
C LEU A 109 -0.12 2.40 13.43
N ALA A 110 -0.04 1.46 14.37
CA ALA A 110 -1.19 0.66 14.79
C ALA A 110 -2.30 1.48 15.45
N LEU A 111 -1.93 2.48 16.29
CA LEU A 111 -2.90 3.40 16.89
C LEU A 111 -3.60 4.29 15.85
N ASP A 112 -2.92 4.66 14.79
CA ASP A 112 -3.53 5.41 13.68
C ASP A 112 -4.67 4.64 13.04
N ILE A 113 -4.50 3.32 12.83
CA ILE A 113 -5.55 2.45 12.30
C ILE A 113 -6.76 2.49 13.23
N LEU A 114 -6.58 2.31 14.55
CA LEU A 114 -7.68 2.39 15.51
C LEU A 114 -8.39 3.76 15.49
N SER A 115 -7.62 4.84 15.35
CA SER A 115 -8.18 6.19 15.26
C SER A 115 -9.06 6.36 14.02
N VAL A 116 -8.68 5.77 12.88
CA VAL A 116 -9.52 5.74 11.67
C VAL A 116 -10.79 4.93 11.92
N LEU A 117 -10.69 3.73 12.54
CA LEU A 117 -11.86 2.92 12.87
C LEU A 117 -12.86 3.67 13.76
N ASP A 118 -12.35 4.42 14.75
CA ASP A 118 -13.16 5.23 15.64
C ASP A 118 -13.84 6.39 14.92
N ALA A 119 -13.08 7.16 14.17
CA ALA A 119 -13.57 8.34 13.47
C ALA A 119 -14.66 8.00 12.44
N LEU A 120 -14.53 6.86 11.76
CA LEU A 120 -15.47 6.38 10.75
C LEU A 120 -16.55 5.43 11.32
N ASN A 121 -16.52 5.18 12.65
CA ASN A 121 -17.43 4.26 13.32
C ASN A 121 -17.45 2.85 12.69
N ILE A 122 -16.29 2.38 12.22
CA ILE A 122 -16.13 1.04 11.64
C ILE A 122 -16.08 0.02 12.77
N LYS A 123 -17.07 -0.89 12.82
CA LYS A 123 -17.21 -1.89 13.88
C LYS A 123 -16.78 -3.27 13.41
N SER A 124 -16.03 -3.95 14.26
CA SER A 124 -15.60 -5.34 14.06
C SER A 124 -15.10 -5.63 12.62
N PRO A 125 -14.18 -4.81 12.06
CA PRO A 125 -13.65 -5.06 10.72
C PRO A 125 -12.75 -6.29 10.69
N VAL A 126 -12.55 -6.84 9.50
CA VAL A 126 -11.37 -7.64 9.19
C VAL A 126 -10.28 -6.69 8.70
N LEU A 127 -9.09 -6.77 9.28
CA LEU A 127 -7.92 -6.09 8.77
C LEU A 127 -7.20 -7.01 7.78
N ALA A 128 -6.99 -6.55 6.56
CA ALA A 128 -6.27 -7.31 5.54
C ALA A 128 -5.04 -6.52 5.11
N GLY A 129 -3.85 -6.98 5.51
CA GLY A 129 -2.61 -6.26 5.35
C GLY A 129 -1.63 -6.96 4.43
N HIS A 130 -0.99 -6.16 3.57
CA HIS A 130 0.07 -6.60 2.69
C HIS A 130 1.45 -6.28 3.28
N SER A 131 2.38 -7.23 3.17
CA SER A 131 3.79 -6.99 3.43
C SER A 131 4.02 -6.38 4.84
N TYR A 132 4.62 -5.21 4.93
CA TYR A 132 4.92 -4.52 6.20
C TYR A 132 3.69 -4.35 7.12
N ALA A 133 2.48 -4.21 6.57
CA ALA A 133 1.25 -4.06 7.37
C ALA A 133 1.01 -5.24 8.34
N GLY A 134 1.62 -6.39 8.10
CA GLY A 134 1.63 -7.51 9.04
C GLY A 134 2.17 -7.15 10.42
N ASN A 135 3.15 -6.22 10.51
CA ASN A 135 3.70 -5.76 11.78
C ASN A 135 2.68 -4.91 12.56
N GLU A 136 1.95 -4.01 11.89
CA GLU A 136 0.87 -3.22 12.50
C GLU A 136 -0.28 -4.13 12.96
N MET A 137 -0.67 -5.09 12.12
CA MET A 137 -1.72 -6.05 12.46
C MET A 137 -1.32 -6.96 13.63
N THR A 138 -0.05 -7.34 13.73
CA THR A 138 0.44 -8.14 14.87
C THR A 138 0.26 -7.38 16.20
N ILE A 139 0.52 -6.06 16.23
CA ILE A 139 0.24 -5.22 17.40
C ILE A 139 -1.25 -5.20 17.74
N LEU A 140 -2.10 -5.16 16.71
CA LEU A 140 -3.56 -5.08 16.88
C LEU A 140 -4.20 -6.44 17.17
N GLY A 141 -3.53 -7.54 16.87
CA GLY A 141 -4.04 -8.90 17.06
C GLY A 141 -4.35 -9.29 18.50
N GLY A 142 -3.75 -8.60 19.48
CA GLY A 142 -4.07 -8.71 20.89
C GLY A 142 -5.26 -7.85 21.37
N ARG A 143 -5.92 -7.11 20.46
CA ARG A 143 -7.03 -6.19 20.76
C ARG A 143 -8.36 -6.69 20.16
N SER A 144 -8.73 -7.90 20.56
CA SER A 144 -9.82 -8.69 19.96
C SER A 144 -11.22 -8.07 20.05
N ASP A 145 -11.45 -7.17 21.00
CA ASP A 145 -12.73 -6.47 21.19
C ASP A 145 -13.08 -5.48 20.05
N ARG A 146 -12.11 -5.17 19.20
CA ARG A 146 -12.23 -4.16 18.15
C ARG A 146 -12.19 -4.73 16.73
N ILE A 147 -11.63 -5.91 16.55
CA ILE A 147 -11.28 -6.47 15.24
C ILE A 147 -11.78 -7.90 15.16
N ALA A 148 -12.52 -8.23 14.09
CA ALA A 148 -13.11 -9.56 13.92
C ALA A 148 -12.10 -10.62 13.44
N GLY A 149 -11.07 -10.23 12.72
CA GLY A 149 -10.05 -11.14 12.20
C GLY A 149 -8.95 -10.46 11.42
N LEU A 150 -7.87 -11.18 11.17
CA LEU A 150 -6.71 -10.70 10.42
C LEU A 150 -6.49 -11.53 9.17
N VAL A 151 -6.14 -10.85 8.06
CA VAL A 151 -5.70 -11.50 6.82
C VAL A 151 -4.33 -10.97 6.45
N PHE A 152 -3.32 -11.82 6.51
CA PHE A 152 -1.94 -11.52 6.14
C PHE A 152 -1.73 -11.87 4.67
N MET A 153 -1.49 -10.88 3.81
CA MET A 153 -1.23 -11.03 2.39
C MET A 153 0.27 -10.90 2.12
N ASP A 154 0.99 -12.00 2.17
CA ASP A 154 2.46 -12.08 2.11
C ASP A 154 3.11 -11.12 3.13
N ALA A 155 2.59 -11.15 4.37
CA ALA A 155 2.83 -10.14 5.39
C ALA A 155 3.45 -10.69 6.68
N LEU A 156 4.03 -11.90 6.64
CA LEU A 156 4.79 -12.49 7.74
C LEU A 156 6.26 -12.05 7.65
N ILE A 157 6.52 -10.76 7.85
CA ILE A 157 7.85 -10.17 7.68
C ILE A 157 8.43 -9.75 9.03
N ASP A 158 9.65 -10.19 9.31
CA ASP A 158 10.46 -9.72 10.43
C ASP A 158 11.49 -8.68 9.93
N PRO A 159 11.30 -7.38 10.22
CA PRO A 159 12.25 -6.34 9.79
C PRO A 159 13.62 -6.45 10.46
N THR A 160 13.73 -7.22 11.56
CA THR A 160 14.98 -7.43 12.30
C THR A 160 15.75 -8.66 11.84
N TYR A 161 15.22 -9.40 10.84
CA TYR A 161 15.88 -10.56 10.29
C TYR A 161 17.22 -10.20 9.67
N ASP A 162 18.21 -11.07 9.82
CA ASP A 162 19.51 -10.87 9.18
C ASP A 162 19.45 -11.23 7.68
N TRP A 163 19.33 -10.21 6.86
CA TRP A 163 19.29 -10.31 5.40
C TRP A 163 20.67 -10.43 4.73
N SER A 164 21.74 -10.61 5.51
CA SER A 164 23.12 -10.63 4.98
C SER A 164 23.34 -11.70 3.92
N GLU A 165 22.83 -12.92 4.11
CA GLU A 165 22.93 -14.02 3.14
C GLU A 165 22.26 -13.64 1.80
N ARG A 166 21.05 -13.10 1.86
CA ARG A 166 20.30 -12.66 0.68
C ARG A 166 20.97 -11.48 -0.01
N ASN A 167 21.49 -10.53 0.74
CA ASN A 167 22.14 -9.35 0.21
C ASN A 167 23.52 -9.68 -0.42
N ALA A 168 24.20 -10.71 0.05
CA ALA A 168 25.51 -11.12 -0.47
C ALA A 168 25.49 -11.55 -1.96
N VAL A 169 24.32 -11.94 -2.48
CA VAL A 169 24.18 -12.35 -3.89
C VAL A 169 23.92 -11.19 -4.84
N GLN A 170 23.54 -10.01 -4.35
CA GLN A 170 23.11 -8.88 -5.21
C GLN A 170 24.17 -8.46 -6.23
N GLY A 171 25.45 -8.43 -5.84
CA GLY A 171 26.55 -8.05 -6.75
C GLY A 171 26.88 -9.08 -7.84
N ARG A 172 26.33 -10.30 -7.75
CA ARG A 172 26.53 -11.40 -8.69
C ARG A 172 25.29 -11.72 -9.52
N PHE A 173 24.20 -10.97 -9.28
CA PHE A 173 22.91 -11.29 -9.87
C PHE A 173 22.91 -11.00 -11.38
N PRO A 174 22.41 -11.92 -12.21
CA PRO A 174 22.30 -11.70 -13.65
C PRO A 174 21.28 -10.63 -13.98
N GLY A 175 21.37 -10.06 -15.18
CA GLY A 175 20.34 -9.17 -15.69
C GLY A 175 18.99 -9.89 -15.80
N GLU A 176 17.94 -9.25 -15.35
CA GLU A 176 16.57 -9.71 -15.58
C GLU A 176 16.25 -9.58 -17.08
N ARG A 177 15.53 -10.54 -17.66
CA ARG A 177 15.04 -10.43 -19.05
C ARG A 177 14.14 -9.22 -19.26
N PHE A 178 13.46 -8.81 -18.19
CA PHE A 178 12.61 -7.63 -18.12
C PHE A 178 13.05 -6.80 -16.91
N PRO A 179 14.17 -6.05 -17.04
CA PRO A 179 14.70 -5.31 -15.92
C PRO A 179 13.70 -4.26 -15.43
N THR A 180 13.56 -4.15 -14.10
CA THR A 180 12.83 -3.04 -13.50
C THR A 180 13.45 -1.73 -13.99
N PRO A 181 12.72 -0.79 -14.63
CA PRO A 181 13.33 0.47 -15.03
C PRO A 181 13.84 1.12 -13.78
N HIS A 182 15.10 1.43 -13.86
CA HIS A 182 15.65 2.40 -12.97
C HIS A 182 14.97 3.73 -13.31
N VAL A 183 14.11 4.24 -12.41
CA VAL A 183 13.58 5.60 -12.60
C VAL A 183 14.76 6.54 -12.44
N PRO A 184 15.30 7.14 -13.54
CA PRO A 184 16.44 8.01 -13.45
C PRO A 184 16.08 9.21 -12.58
N ARG A 185 17.01 9.69 -11.76
CA ARG A 185 16.83 10.94 -11.02
C ARG A 185 17.28 12.10 -11.90
N GLY A 186 16.39 13.07 -12.11
CA GLY A 186 16.72 14.29 -12.83
C GLY A 186 15.88 14.55 -14.08
N GLU A 187 16.42 15.30 -15.04
CA GLU A 187 15.69 15.75 -16.25
C GLU A 187 15.24 14.62 -17.18
N THR A 188 15.82 13.44 -17.03
CA THR A 188 15.56 12.24 -17.85
C THR A 188 14.55 11.29 -17.23
N ASN A 189 13.87 11.66 -16.15
CA ASN A 189 12.84 10.82 -15.55
C ASN A 189 11.79 10.42 -16.60
N PRO A 190 11.25 9.16 -16.59
CA PRO A 190 10.23 8.75 -17.52
C PRO A 190 8.94 9.56 -17.30
N SER A 191 8.09 9.64 -18.32
CA SER A 191 6.69 10.01 -18.11
C SER A 191 5.97 8.90 -17.35
N PHE A 192 4.83 9.22 -16.75
CA PHE A 192 3.98 8.19 -16.13
C PHE A 192 3.53 7.14 -17.16
N GLU A 193 3.21 7.57 -18.39
CA GLU A 193 2.82 6.67 -19.49
C GLU A 193 3.96 5.71 -19.86
N GLU A 194 5.18 6.20 -20.02
CA GLU A 194 6.38 5.37 -20.29
C GLU A 194 6.60 4.33 -19.19
N TYR A 195 6.48 4.74 -17.93
CA TYR A 195 6.64 3.86 -16.78
C TYR A 195 5.55 2.77 -16.72
N LEU A 196 4.28 3.16 -16.93
CA LEU A 196 3.15 2.23 -16.94
C LEU A 196 3.21 1.24 -18.11
N ALA A 197 3.56 1.72 -19.30
CA ALA A 197 3.76 0.85 -20.46
C ALA A 197 4.83 -0.21 -20.17
N TRP A 198 5.91 0.21 -19.57
CA TRP A 198 6.97 -0.71 -19.17
C TRP A 198 6.52 -1.71 -18.10
N GLN A 199 5.80 -1.29 -17.05
CA GLN A 199 5.26 -2.24 -16.06
C GLN A 199 4.42 -3.34 -16.73
N ARG A 200 3.58 -2.99 -17.71
CA ARG A 200 2.74 -3.95 -18.46
C ARG A 200 3.53 -4.94 -19.30
N LEU A 201 4.71 -4.54 -19.78
CA LEU A 201 5.56 -5.41 -20.60
C LEU A 201 6.38 -6.42 -19.77
N GLY A 202 6.83 -6.04 -18.59
CA GLY A 202 7.81 -6.82 -17.84
C GLY A 202 7.34 -7.39 -16.51
N ARG A 203 6.28 -6.84 -15.90
CA ARG A 203 5.80 -7.31 -14.59
C ARG A 203 4.61 -8.26 -14.74
N LYS A 204 4.65 -9.34 -13.99
CA LYS A 204 3.50 -10.25 -13.83
C LYS A 204 2.47 -9.73 -12.79
N ASP A 205 2.83 -8.65 -12.07
CA ASP A 205 2.05 -7.99 -11.02
C ASP A 205 2.12 -6.45 -11.18
N PRO A 206 1.62 -5.89 -12.31
CA PRO A 206 1.66 -4.45 -12.53
C PRO A 206 0.78 -3.74 -11.50
N LEU A 207 1.30 -2.65 -10.93
CA LEU A 207 0.55 -1.85 -9.97
C LEU A 207 -0.49 -0.98 -10.68
N PRO A 208 -1.62 -0.65 -10.03
CA PRO A 208 -2.60 0.29 -10.56
C PRO A 208 -1.97 1.65 -10.92
N GLU A 209 -2.49 2.28 -11.96
CA GLU A 209 -2.03 3.62 -12.37
C GLU A 209 -2.22 4.65 -11.25
N SER A 210 -3.33 4.56 -10.52
CA SER A 210 -3.63 5.38 -9.34
C SER A 210 -2.56 5.27 -8.27
N GLU A 211 -2.04 4.07 -8.00
CA GLU A 211 -0.95 3.85 -7.06
C GLU A 211 0.34 4.55 -7.48
N ILE A 212 0.68 4.50 -8.77
CA ILE A 212 1.89 5.16 -9.27
C ILE A 212 1.78 6.68 -9.11
N HIS A 213 0.62 7.27 -9.43
CA HIS A 213 0.37 8.69 -9.23
C HIS A 213 0.27 9.09 -7.75
N ALA A 214 -0.21 8.21 -6.89
CA ALA A 214 -0.29 8.45 -5.44
C ALA A 214 1.08 8.41 -4.75
N THR A 215 2.04 7.63 -5.27
CA THR A 215 3.34 7.39 -4.60
C THR A 215 4.49 8.22 -5.16
N TRP A 216 4.33 8.80 -6.34
CA TRP A 216 5.34 9.63 -6.99
C TRP A 216 4.86 11.07 -7.17
N GLU A 217 5.78 12.02 -7.03
CA GLU A 217 5.50 13.41 -7.37
C GLU A 217 5.41 13.58 -8.88
N THR A 218 4.66 14.60 -9.31
CA THR A 218 4.64 15.04 -10.71
C THR A 218 5.50 16.30 -10.83
N THR A 219 6.47 16.26 -11.73
CA THR A 219 7.31 17.44 -12.04
C THR A 219 6.50 18.49 -12.81
N PRO A 220 6.96 19.75 -12.86
CA PRO A 220 6.26 20.82 -13.58
C PRO A 220 6.03 20.52 -15.07
N ASN A 221 6.84 19.67 -15.68
CA ASN A 221 6.70 19.24 -17.08
C ASN A 221 5.90 17.92 -17.24
N GLY A 222 5.20 17.46 -16.17
CA GLY A 222 4.32 16.31 -16.22
C GLY A 222 5.00 14.94 -16.14
N ARG A 223 6.31 14.90 -15.91
CA ARG A 223 7.06 13.64 -15.74
C ARG A 223 7.08 13.19 -14.29
N MET A 224 7.51 11.93 -14.04
CA MET A 224 7.68 11.41 -12.68
C MET A 224 8.77 12.21 -11.93
N GLY A 225 8.49 12.53 -10.69
CA GLY A 225 9.40 13.22 -9.77
C GLY A 225 10.05 12.27 -8.77
N MET A 226 10.19 12.75 -7.55
CA MET A 226 10.71 11.95 -6.44
C MET A 226 9.59 11.09 -5.83
N PRO A 227 9.93 9.96 -5.19
CA PRO A 227 8.97 9.27 -4.33
C PRO A 227 8.47 10.21 -3.22
N ARG A 228 7.16 10.25 -2.98
CA ARG A 228 6.57 11.08 -1.91
C ARG A 228 7.09 10.67 -0.53
N THR A 229 7.28 9.38 -0.30
CA THR A 229 7.86 8.87 0.95
C THR A 229 9.36 9.01 0.95
N THR A 230 9.89 9.85 1.85
CA THR A 230 11.32 10.13 1.93
C THR A 230 12.14 8.97 2.51
N PRO A 231 13.45 8.87 2.21
CA PRO A 231 14.33 7.90 2.84
C PRO A 231 14.35 8.00 4.37
N ALA A 232 14.21 9.21 4.93
CA ALA A 232 14.17 9.43 6.37
C ALA A 232 12.95 8.78 7.03
N VAL A 233 11.77 8.91 6.42
CA VAL A 233 10.53 8.24 6.88
C VAL A 233 10.71 6.73 6.84
N ARG A 234 11.24 6.20 5.73
CA ARG A 234 11.52 4.75 5.61
C ARG A 234 12.45 4.25 6.70
N ALA A 235 13.55 4.95 6.95
CA ALA A 235 14.51 4.60 8.00
C ALA A 235 13.87 4.66 9.40
N ALA A 236 13.05 5.68 9.68
CA ALA A 236 12.36 5.82 10.95
C ALA A 236 11.37 4.67 11.21
N ILE A 237 10.60 4.26 10.21
CA ILE A 237 9.69 3.11 10.30
C ILE A 237 10.48 1.82 10.57
N THR A 238 11.53 1.56 9.81
CA THR A 238 12.36 0.35 10.00
C THR A 238 12.97 0.31 11.40
N ALA A 239 13.54 1.42 11.88
CA ALA A 239 14.11 1.52 13.22
C ALA A 239 13.06 1.41 14.35
N GLY A 240 11.83 1.84 14.08
CA GLY A 240 10.70 1.80 15.02
C GLY A 240 9.90 0.48 15.02
N THR A 241 10.36 -0.55 14.29
CA THR A 241 9.64 -1.82 14.16
C THR A 241 10.47 -2.97 14.75
N PRO A 242 10.13 -3.45 15.95
CA PRO A 242 10.77 -4.61 16.56
C PRO A 242 10.35 -5.91 15.88
N LYS A 243 10.99 -7.01 16.26
CA LYS A 243 10.60 -8.37 15.88
C LYS A 243 9.13 -8.62 16.20
N PRO A 244 8.31 -9.13 15.24
CA PRO A 244 6.89 -9.36 15.46
C PRO A 244 6.65 -10.43 16.54
N GLN A 245 5.71 -10.12 17.47
CA GLN A 245 5.32 -10.98 18.57
C GLN A 245 3.99 -11.66 18.25
N TYR A 246 4.02 -12.69 17.41
CA TYR A 246 2.81 -13.38 16.95
C TYR A 246 2.01 -14.03 18.09
N SER A 247 2.66 -14.38 19.22
CA SER A 247 1.98 -14.91 20.41
C SER A 247 0.98 -13.92 21.05
N SER A 248 1.00 -12.64 20.66
CA SER A 248 -0.03 -11.68 21.08
C SER A 248 -1.33 -11.80 20.29
N ILE A 249 -1.33 -12.50 19.16
CA ILE A 249 -2.52 -12.65 18.30
C ILE A 249 -3.45 -13.68 18.92
N ASN A 250 -4.67 -13.25 19.28
CA ASN A 250 -5.69 -14.08 19.90
C ASN A 250 -7.03 -14.04 19.16
N ILE A 251 -7.03 -13.57 17.91
CA ILE A 251 -8.23 -13.47 17.06
C ILE A 251 -8.06 -14.33 15.79
N PRO A 252 -9.17 -14.77 15.15
CA PRO A 252 -9.10 -15.55 13.94
C PRO A 252 -8.18 -14.94 12.89
N SER A 253 -7.31 -15.75 12.30
CA SER A 253 -6.31 -15.28 11.37
C SER A 253 -6.18 -16.18 10.14
N LEU A 254 -6.02 -15.56 8.98
CA LEU A 254 -5.70 -16.19 7.70
C LEU A 254 -4.40 -15.59 7.17
N ALA A 255 -3.46 -16.42 6.74
CA ALA A 255 -2.23 -15.98 6.14
C ALA A 255 -2.03 -16.60 4.75
N PHE A 256 -1.74 -15.77 3.77
CA PHE A 256 -1.24 -16.16 2.47
C PHE A 256 0.25 -15.85 2.43
N VAL A 257 1.05 -16.78 1.96
CA VAL A 257 2.50 -16.60 1.82
C VAL A 257 2.91 -16.98 0.41
N ALA A 258 3.58 -16.07 -0.28
CA ALA A 258 4.13 -16.31 -1.59
C ALA A 258 5.34 -17.26 -1.49
N TYR A 259 5.25 -18.38 -2.18
CA TYR A 259 6.34 -19.35 -2.24
C TYR A 259 6.92 -19.38 -3.66
N PRO A 260 8.24 -19.37 -3.79
CA PRO A 260 8.86 -19.45 -5.10
C PRO A 260 8.56 -20.81 -5.76
N ILE A 261 8.40 -20.78 -7.08
CA ILE A 261 8.44 -21.99 -7.92
C ILE A 261 9.83 -22.62 -7.83
N ALA A 262 9.97 -23.85 -8.39
CA ALA A 262 11.27 -24.50 -8.46
C ALA A 262 12.34 -23.60 -9.08
N VAL A 263 13.58 -23.71 -8.61
CA VAL A 263 14.68 -22.83 -9.04
C VAL A 263 14.92 -22.88 -10.55
N GLU A 264 14.70 -24.03 -11.18
CA GLU A 264 14.81 -24.22 -12.63
C GLU A 264 13.83 -23.34 -13.42
N GLU A 265 12.63 -23.10 -12.86
CA GLU A 265 11.66 -22.20 -13.45
C GLU A 265 12.04 -20.72 -13.21
N GLN A 266 12.58 -20.40 -12.03
CA GLN A 266 13.07 -19.04 -11.76
C GLN A 266 14.24 -18.66 -12.67
N LEU A 267 15.14 -19.59 -12.95
CA LEU A 267 16.27 -19.34 -13.84
C LEU A 267 15.85 -18.86 -15.23
N LYS A 268 14.63 -19.17 -15.67
CA LYS A 268 14.10 -18.73 -16.97
C LYS A 268 13.78 -17.21 -17.00
N ASP A 269 13.63 -16.57 -15.85
CA ASP A 269 13.37 -15.13 -15.74
C ASP A 269 14.63 -14.28 -15.90
N TYR A 270 15.83 -14.93 -15.97
CA TYR A 270 17.13 -14.27 -16.02
C TYR A 270 17.92 -14.58 -17.30
N GLU A 271 18.76 -13.64 -17.69
CA GLU A 271 19.75 -13.84 -18.79
C GLU A 271 21.04 -14.41 -18.22
N ILE A 272 21.05 -15.70 -17.93
CA ILE A 272 22.23 -16.40 -17.38
C ILE A 272 23.33 -16.52 -18.43
N LYS A 273 24.48 -15.92 -18.17
CA LYS A 273 25.67 -15.95 -19.04
C LYS A 273 26.84 -16.74 -18.45
N THR A 274 26.87 -16.85 -17.12
CA THR A 274 27.97 -17.50 -16.40
C THR A 274 27.48 -18.50 -15.35
N ALA A 275 28.37 -19.42 -14.94
CA ALA A 275 28.05 -20.31 -13.83
C ALA A 275 27.87 -19.57 -12.49
N ASP A 276 28.60 -18.46 -12.30
CA ASP A 276 28.46 -17.63 -11.08
C ASP A 276 27.12 -16.92 -11.02
N GLU A 277 26.60 -16.41 -12.15
CA GLU A 277 25.24 -15.85 -12.23
C GLU A 277 24.17 -16.91 -11.94
N ARG A 278 24.31 -18.13 -12.48
CA ARG A 278 23.41 -19.24 -12.14
C ARG A 278 23.42 -19.52 -10.65
N LYS A 279 24.62 -19.63 -10.09
CA LYS A 279 24.78 -19.90 -8.66
C LYS A 279 24.21 -18.78 -7.81
N ALA A 280 24.30 -17.52 -8.22
CA ALA A 280 23.69 -16.41 -7.50
C ALA A 280 22.15 -16.55 -7.41
N VAL A 281 21.47 -16.99 -8.48
CA VAL A 281 20.02 -17.27 -8.45
C VAL A 281 19.69 -18.44 -7.53
N GLU A 282 20.49 -19.52 -7.58
CA GLU A 282 20.34 -20.69 -6.71
C GLU A 282 20.58 -20.33 -5.24
N ASP A 283 21.59 -19.52 -4.93
CA ASP A 283 21.87 -19.04 -3.57
C ASP A 283 20.74 -18.13 -3.03
N LEU A 284 20.20 -17.23 -3.89
CA LEU A 284 19.04 -16.42 -3.51
C LEU A 284 17.83 -17.30 -3.22
N TYR A 285 17.56 -18.28 -4.07
CA TYR A 285 16.46 -19.22 -3.87
C TYR A 285 16.62 -19.97 -2.53
N ALA A 286 17.80 -20.44 -2.21
CA ALA A 286 18.07 -21.12 -0.94
C ALA A 286 17.87 -20.19 0.27
N ALA A 287 18.33 -18.94 0.18
CA ALA A 287 18.14 -17.93 1.22
C ALA A 287 16.65 -17.60 1.39
N ASP A 288 15.91 -17.47 0.29
CA ASP A 288 14.46 -17.22 0.31
C ASP A 288 13.69 -18.40 0.95
N GLN A 289 14.04 -19.65 0.64
CA GLN A 289 13.43 -20.82 1.30
C GLN A 289 13.69 -20.85 2.81
N LYS A 290 14.90 -20.46 3.23
CA LYS A 290 15.29 -20.44 4.64
C LYS A 290 14.43 -19.47 5.45
N TYR A 291 14.33 -18.19 5.02
CA TYR A 291 13.54 -17.21 5.75
C TYR A 291 12.04 -17.52 5.69
N LEU A 292 11.51 -17.97 4.54
CA LEU A 292 10.09 -18.35 4.41
C LEU A 292 9.73 -19.47 5.39
N LYS A 293 10.60 -20.47 5.49
CA LYS A 293 10.43 -21.56 6.47
C LYS A 293 10.42 -21.00 7.90
N GLU A 294 11.41 -20.17 8.25
CA GLU A 294 11.51 -19.61 9.61
C GLU A 294 10.28 -18.76 9.96
N PHE A 295 9.84 -17.90 9.06
CA PHE A 295 8.71 -17.00 9.31
C PHE A 295 7.39 -17.75 9.41
N THR A 296 7.14 -18.71 8.52
CA THR A 296 5.92 -19.50 8.54
C THR A 296 5.85 -20.42 9.76
N GLU A 297 6.93 -21.13 10.11
CA GLU A 297 6.98 -21.96 11.30
C GLU A 297 6.83 -21.15 12.59
N ASN A 298 7.42 -19.93 12.65
CA ASN A 298 7.24 -19.03 13.78
C ASN A 298 5.78 -18.59 13.91
N PHE A 299 5.12 -18.24 12.81
CA PHE A 299 3.72 -17.87 12.81
C PHE A 299 2.81 -19.03 13.21
N GLU A 300 2.95 -20.20 12.56
CA GLU A 300 2.14 -21.42 12.86
C GLU A 300 2.28 -21.86 14.33
N ARG A 301 3.49 -21.78 14.89
CA ARG A 301 3.73 -22.13 16.30
C ARG A 301 3.05 -21.19 17.28
N ASN A 302 2.99 -19.90 16.96
CA ASN A 302 2.49 -18.86 17.87
C ASN A 302 1.01 -18.52 17.64
N VAL A 303 0.43 -18.86 16.48
CA VAL A 303 -0.98 -18.65 16.15
C VAL A 303 -1.58 -19.97 15.63
N PRO A 304 -1.71 -20.97 16.49
CA PRO A 304 -2.02 -22.35 16.07
C PRO A 304 -3.39 -22.49 15.39
N ASP A 305 -4.33 -21.61 15.69
CA ASP A 305 -5.66 -21.59 15.08
C ASP A 305 -5.71 -20.80 13.75
N ALA A 306 -4.60 -20.21 13.34
CA ALA A 306 -4.54 -19.54 12.06
C ALA A 306 -4.48 -20.54 10.90
N ARG A 307 -5.18 -20.19 9.81
CA ARG A 307 -5.02 -20.91 8.55
C ARG A 307 -3.92 -20.26 7.72
N LEU A 308 -2.87 -21.01 7.41
CA LEU A 308 -1.77 -20.56 6.56
C LEU A 308 -1.82 -21.26 5.19
N LEU A 309 -1.79 -20.50 4.12
CA LEU A 309 -1.80 -20.97 2.74
C LEU A 309 -0.48 -20.59 2.05
N ARG A 310 0.29 -21.61 1.68
CA ARG A 310 1.51 -21.48 0.89
C ARG A 310 1.16 -21.48 -0.58
N MET A 311 1.33 -20.34 -1.25
CA MET A 311 0.92 -20.15 -2.63
C MET A 311 2.14 -20.22 -3.56
N VAL A 312 2.39 -21.42 -4.08
CA VAL A 312 3.54 -21.66 -4.97
C VAL A 312 3.37 -20.91 -6.29
N GLY A 313 4.40 -20.17 -6.68
CA GLY A 313 4.40 -19.33 -7.88
C GLY A 313 3.72 -17.97 -7.71
N ALA A 314 3.12 -17.70 -6.54
CA ALA A 314 2.64 -16.36 -6.21
C ALA A 314 3.81 -15.38 -6.09
N ARG A 315 3.53 -14.12 -6.38
CA ARG A 315 4.48 -13.02 -6.21
C ARG A 315 4.14 -12.22 -4.95
N HIS A 316 5.02 -11.31 -4.56
CA HIS A 316 4.85 -10.50 -3.36
C HIS A 316 3.51 -9.75 -3.32
N TYR A 317 3.05 -9.19 -4.45
CA TYR A 317 1.71 -8.63 -4.58
C TYR A 317 0.69 -9.74 -4.86
N ILE A 318 0.49 -10.60 -3.87
CA ILE A 318 -0.30 -11.84 -3.98
C ILE A 318 -1.76 -11.59 -4.36
N PHE A 319 -2.32 -10.45 -3.95
CA PHE A 319 -3.67 -10.00 -4.31
C PHE A 319 -3.78 -9.49 -5.76
N ILE A 320 -2.63 -9.37 -6.47
CA ILE A 320 -2.57 -9.12 -7.92
C ILE A 320 -2.26 -10.42 -8.64
N SER A 321 -1.17 -11.10 -8.28
CA SER A 321 -0.69 -12.29 -8.99
C SER A 321 -1.61 -13.50 -8.86
N ASN A 322 -2.33 -13.63 -7.73
CA ASN A 322 -3.21 -14.74 -7.39
C ASN A 322 -4.58 -14.27 -6.90
N GLU A 323 -5.07 -13.18 -7.49
CA GLU A 323 -6.25 -12.44 -7.04
C GLU A 323 -7.47 -13.33 -6.79
N SER A 324 -7.80 -14.22 -7.73
CA SER A 324 -8.98 -15.10 -7.62
C SER A 324 -8.94 -16.02 -6.41
N ASP A 325 -7.77 -16.60 -6.13
CA ASP A 325 -7.60 -17.53 -5.01
C ASP A 325 -7.64 -16.75 -3.68
N VAL A 326 -7.00 -15.57 -3.65
CA VAL A 326 -7.00 -14.71 -2.46
C VAL A 326 -8.43 -14.24 -2.16
N LEU A 327 -9.19 -13.75 -3.14
CA LEU A 327 -10.59 -13.35 -2.97
C LEU A 327 -11.46 -14.51 -2.47
N TYR A 328 -11.32 -15.70 -3.08
CA TYR A 328 -12.08 -16.87 -2.71
C TYR A 328 -11.85 -17.26 -1.24
N GLU A 329 -10.60 -17.36 -0.82
CA GLU A 329 -10.27 -17.78 0.54
C GLU A 329 -10.56 -16.68 1.58
N MET A 330 -10.38 -15.39 1.23
CA MET A 330 -10.80 -14.28 2.08
C MET A 330 -12.31 -14.29 2.32
N ARG A 331 -13.12 -14.41 1.27
CA ARG A 331 -14.59 -14.48 1.40
C ARG A 331 -15.03 -15.67 2.27
N ARG A 332 -14.38 -16.84 2.12
CA ARG A 332 -14.64 -18.01 2.98
C ARG A 332 -14.26 -17.78 4.43
N PHE A 333 -13.13 -17.13 4.67
CA PHE A 333 -12.68 -16.79 6.01
C PHE A 333 -13.65 -15.82 6.68
N ILE A 334 -13.93 -14.70 6.01
CA ILE A 334 -14.83 -13.64 6.52
C ILE A 334 -16.21 -14.18 6.83
N GLY A 335 -16.77 -15.03 5.96
CA GLY A 335 -18.11 -15.62 6.15
C GLY A 335 -18.21 -16.65 7.30
N ARG A 336 -17.09 -17.05 7.91
CA ARG A 336 -17.06 -17.95 9.08
C ARG A 336 -16.84 -17.22 10.41
N LEU A 337 -16.53 -15.92 10.35
CA LEU A 337 -16.32 -15.13 11.57
C LEU A 337 -17.67 -14.89 12.26
N PRO A 338 -17.72 -14.92 13.62
CA PRO A 338 -18.91 -14.55 14.38
C PRO A 338 -19.45 -13.17 13.96
N GLU A 339 -20.77 -12.99 14.07
CA GLU A 339 -21.42 -11.70 13.82
C GLU A 339 -21.03 -10.63 14.85
#